data_e4f26b1c1df1fc26f615894f4a8d20f7
#
_entry.id   e4f26b1c1df1fc26f615894f4a8d20f7
#
_cell.length_a   1.000
_cell.length_b   1.000
_cell.length_c   1.000
_cell.angle_alpha   90.00
_cell.angle_beta   90.00
_cell.angle_gamma   90.00
#
_symmetry.space_group_name_H-M   'P 1'
#
loop_
_entity.id
_entity.type
_entity.pdbx_description
1 polymer ?
#
loop_
_entity_poly.entity_id
_entity_poly.type
_entity_poly.pdbx_seq_one_letter_code
_entity_poly.pdbx_strand_id
1 'polypeptide(L)'
;MKSHAISLAERPVGAPTAATFKTIEVTLPDPVEGQVLVKNTLMSVDPYMRGRMNDVKSYVPPFKLGEAMEGGAIGRVVKSNAAALPEGTLVLHMLGFRDYAILDARQATPIDETLAAPSHYLGVLGVTGLTAYAGLTDVAQLKSGETMFVSAGAGAVGSIAG
;
A
#
# COMPACT_ATOMS: atom_id res chain seq x y z
N MET A 1 17.58 -2.43 -14.67
CA MET A 1 17.72 -0.98 -14.38
C MET A 1 18.01 -0.80 -12.89
N LYS A 2 18.59 0.36 -12.47
CA LYS A 2 18.76 0.69 -11.05
C LYS A 2 17.52 1.41 -10.51
N SER A 3 17.12 1.09 -9.28
CA SER A 3 15.99 1.66 -8.55
C SER A 3 16.38 1.84 -7.08
N HIS A 4 15.80 2.82 -6.41
CA HIS A 4 15.95 2.97 -4.96
C HIS A 4 14.75 2.36 -4.23
N ALA A 5 15.03 1.84 -3.05
CA ALA A 5 14.00 1.35 -2.14
C ALA A 5 14.36 1.72 -0.70
N ILE A 6 13.36 1.75 0.17
CA ILE A 6 13.54 1.92 1.61
C ILE A 6 13.46 0.56 2.28
N SER A 7 14.51 0.20 3.01
CA SER A 7 14.57 -1.01 3.81
C SER A 7 14.46 -0.69 5.30
N LEU A 8 13.98 -1.66 6.08
CA LEU A 8 14.08 -1.63 7.53
C LEU A 8 15.55 -1.97 7.90
N ALA A 9 16.29 -1.00 8.46
CA ALA A 9 17.68 -1.17 8.84
C ALA A 9 17.82 -1.84 10.21
N GLU A 10 16.93 -1.48 11.14
CA GLU A 10 16.88 -2.01 12.50
C GLU A 10 15.44 -2.08 12.99
N ARG A 11 15.20 -2.91 14.01
CA ARG A 11 13.89 -2.99 14.66
C ARG A 11 13.78 -1.89 15.72
N PRO A 12 12.83 -0.95 15.57
CA PRO A 12 12.73 0.18 16.50
C PRO A 12 12.22 -0.26 17.87
N VAL A 13 12.85 0.24 18.92
CA VAL A 13 12.33 0.21 20.29
C VAL A 13 11.58 1.53 20.52
N GLY A 14 10.27 1.47 20.73
CA GLY A 14 9.42 2.66 20.79
C GLY A 14 9.07 3.21 19.41
N ALA A 15 9.12 4.53 19.24
CA ALA A 15 8.85 5.18 17.96
C ALA A 15 9.99 4.96 16.95
N PRO A 16 9.69 4.70 15.66
CA PRO A 16 10.72 4.67 14.62
C PRO A 16 11.43 6.02 14.48
N THR A 17 12.71 5.98 14.20
CA THR A 17 13.56 7.16 13.92
C THR A 17 14.12 7.09 12.51
N ALA A 18 14.84 8.11 12.08
CA ALA A 18 15.53 8.08 10.78
C ALA A 18 16.52 6.90 10.67
N ALA A 19 17.16 6.48 11.76
CA ALA A 19 18.08 5.34 11.80
C ALA A 19 17.40 4.00 11.55
N THR A 20 16.08 3.90 11.81
CA THR A 20 15.27 2.70 11.57
C THR A 20 15.23 2.32 10.08
N PHE A 21 15.45 3.29 9.19
CA PHE A 21 15.30 3.12 7.75
C PHE A 21 16.59 3.38 7.01
N LYS A 22 16.76 2.71 5.87
CA LYS A 22 17.90 2.92 4.98
C LYS A 22 17.45 2.90 3.54
N THR A 23 17.90 3.87 2.75
CA THR A 23 17.78 3.79 1.29
C THR A 23 18.78 2.77 0.76
N ILE A 24 18.30 1.83 -0.04
CA ILE A 24 19.10 0.83 -0.72
C ILE A 24 18.93 0.95 -2.23
N GLU A 25 19.98 0.64 -2.99
CA GLU A 25 19.91 0.51 -4.44
C GLU A 25 19.61 -0.95 -4.78
N VAL A 26 18.63 -1.16 -5.64
CA VAL A 26 18.23 -2.49 -6.14
C VAL A 26 18.38 -2.50 -7.66
N THR A 27 18.96 -3.57 -8.18
CA THR A 27 19.00 -3.81 -9.63
C THR A 27 17.79 -4.64 -10.03
N LEU A 28 16.94 -4.06 -10.86
CA LEU A 28 15.75 -4.72 -11.39
C LEU A 28 16.07 -5.32 -12.77
N PRO A 29 15.73 -6.60 -13.01
CA PRO A 29 15.78 -7.19 -14.35
C PRO A 29 14.69 -6.58 -15.25
N ASP A 30 14.63 -7.01 -16.48
CA ASP A 30 13.46 -6.75 -17.32
C ASP A 30 12.28 -7.65 -16.87
N PRO A 31 11.04 -7.16 -16.95
CA PRO A 31 9.86 -8.00 -16.65
C PRO A 31 9.79 -9.17 -17.64
N VAL A 32 9.53 -10.36 -17.11
CA VAL A 32 9.29 -11.57 -17.91
C VAL A 32 7.82 -11.70 -18.28
N GLU A 33 7.44 -12.73 -19.06
CA GLU A 33 6.05 -12.98 -19.45
C GLU A 33 5.10 -12.97 -18.24
N GLY A 34 3.98 -12.26 -18.34
CA GLY A 34 3.00 -12.06 -17.28
C GLY A 34 3.37 -10.99 -16.25
N GLN A 35 4.53 -10.35 -16.38
CA GLN A 35 4.99 -9.31 -15.45
C GLN A 35 4.92 -7.91 -16.07
N VAL A 36 4.84 -6.93 -15.18
CA VAL A 36 4.91 -5.51 -15.52
C VAL A 36 5.94 -4.80 -14.63
N LEU A 37 6.58 -3.78 -15.19
CA LEU A 37 7.38 -2.80 -14.46
C LEU A 37 6.55 -1.56 -14.21
N VAL A 38 6.36 -1.21 -12.94
CA VAL A 38 5.57 -0.08 -12.49
C VAL A 38 6.49 0.98 -11.90
N LYS A 39 6.33 2.24 -12.32
CA LYS A 39 6.94 3.41 -11.67
C LYS A 39 5.97 3.91 -10.60
N ASN A 40 6.35 3.82 -9.32
CA ASN A 40 5.53 4.29 -8.21
C ASN A 40 5.45 5.81 -8.19
N THR A 41 4.25 6.33 -7.90
CA THR A 41 3.97 7.77 -7.77
C THR A 41 3.41 8.13 -6.41
N LEU A 42 2.66 7.21 -5.79
CA LEU A 42 2.07 7.37 -4.46
C LEU A 42 2.28 6.10 -3.66
N MET A 43 2.38 6.23 -2.35
CA MET A 43 2.35 5.10 -1.41
C MET A 43 1.60 5.49 -0.14
N SER A 44 1.02 4.48 0.50
CA SER A 44 0.38 4.63 1.81
C SER A 44 1.39 4.36 2.93
N VAL A 45 1.24 5.08 4.04
CA VAL A 45 1.91 4.79 5.31
C VAL A 45 0.82 4.47 6.33
N ASP A 46 0.78 3.22 6.75
CA ASP A 46 -0.34 2.70 7.54
C ASP A 46 0.11 2.24 8.93
N PRO A 47 -0.75 2.34 9.96
CA PRO A 47 -0.42 1.96 11.35
C PRO A 47 0.07 0.52 11.50
N TYR A 48 -0.45 -0.44 10.70
CA TYR A 48 -0.04 -1.84 10.76
C TYR A 48 1.45 -2.06 10.46
N MET A 49 2.06 -1.16 9.71
CA MET A 49 3.48 -1.22 9.35
C MET A 49 4.37 -1.14 10.60
N ARG A 50 3.95 -0.39 11.64
CA ARG A 50 4.70 -0.36 12.91
C ARG A 50 4.75 -1.74 13.56
N GLY A 51 3.65 -2.48 13.53
CA GLY A 51 3.61 -3.88 14.00
C GLY A 51 4.54 -4.80 13.21
N ARG A 52 4.60 -4.64 11.89
CA ARG A 52 5.50 -5.41 11.00
C ARG A 52 7.00 -5.12 11.22
N MET A 53 7.36 -4.01 11.86
CA MET A 53 8.76 -3.73 12.24
C MET A 53 9.23 -4.59 13.41
N ASN A 54 8.33 -5.20 14.18
CA ASN A 54 8.66 -6.15 15.25
C ASN A 54 8.80 -7.57 14.67
N ASP A 55 9.64 -8.40 15.30
CA ASP A 55 9.80 -9.80 14.92
C ASP A 55 8.84 -10.69 15.70
N VAL A 56 7.55 -10.49 15.44
CA VAL A 56 6.47 -11.24 16.12
C VAL A 56 5.50 -11.78 15.08
N LYS A 57 4.98 -12.99 15.35
CA LYS A 57 3.96 -13.59 14.51
C LYS A 57 2.68 -12.76 14.58
N SER A 58 2.14 -12.38 13.42
CA SER A 58 0.90 -11.65 13.29
C SER A 58 0.15 -12.12 12.04
N TYR A 59 -1.00 -11.51 11.71
CA TYR A 59 -1.76 -11.80 10.49
C TYR A 59 -1.00 -11.43 9.21
N VAL A 60 0.00 -10.53 9.30
CA VAL A 60 0.92 -10.19 8.21
C VAL A 60 2.35 -10.47 8.67
N PRO A 61 3.22 -11.09 7.85
CA PRO A 61 4.61 -11.35 8.21
C PRO A 61 5.37 -10.06 8.56
N PRO A 62 6.35 -10.12 9.48
CA PRO A 62 7.21 -8.99 9.78
C PRO A 62 8.05 -8.58 8.55
N PHE A 63 8.43 -7.31 8.50
CA PHE A 63 9.43 -6.86 7.54
C PHE A 63 10.76 -7.52 7.86
N LYS A 64 11.50 -7.92 6.83
CA LYS A 64 12.85 -8.44 6.97
C LYS A 64 13.86 -7.30 6.99
N LEU A 65 14.87 -7.43 7.83
CA LEU A 65 15.94 -6.45 7.89
C LEU A 65 16.75 -6.44 6.59
N GLY A 66 17.05 -5.24 6.09
CA GLY A 66 17.81 -5.05 4.86
C GLY A 66 17.04 -5.26 3.56
N GLU A 67 15.82 -5.82 3.60
CA GLU A 67 14.96 -5.95 2.41
C GLU A 67 14.06 -4.71 2.25
N ALA A 68 13.66 -4.41 1.00
CA ALA A 68 12.74 -3.33 0.69
C ALA A 68 11.40 -3.56 1.40
N MET A 69 10.91 -2.55 2.10
CA MET A 69 9.61 -2.58 2.76
C MET A 69 8.49 -2.65 1.71
N GLU A 70 7.30 -3.04 2.15
CA GLU A 70 6.11 -3.21 1.34
C GLU A 70 4.96 -2.40 1.92
N GLY A 71 4.01 -2.03 1.08
CA GLY A 71 2.80 -1.31 1.44
C GLY A 71 2.01 -0.92 0.22
N GLY A 72 0.78 -0.46 0.41
CA GLY A 72 -0.07 0.02 -0.66
C GLY A 72 0.62 1.11 -1.48
N ALA A 73 0.60 0.98 -2.80
CA ALA A 73 1.19 1.94 -3.71
C ALA A 73 0.38 2.06 -5.00
N ILE A 74 0.46 3.22 -5.61
CA ILE A 74 -0.07 3.48 -6.94
C ILE A 74 1.09 3.89 -7.84
N GLY A 75 1.11 3.30 -9.01
CA GLY A 75 2.12 3.60 -10.01
C GLY A 75 1.63 3.36 -11.42
N ARG A 76 2.40 3.85 -12.38
CA ARG A 76 2.10 3.69 -13.80
C ARG A 76 2.96 2.59 -14.40
N VAL A 77 2.35 1.69 -15.14
CA VAL A 77 3.04 0.66 -15.91
C VAL A 77 3.93 1.34 -16.95
N VAL A 78 5.24 1.15 -16.88
CA VAL A 78 6.23 1.74 -17.78
C VAL A 78 6.84 0.72 -18.73
N LYS A 79 6.70 -0.58 -18.43
CA LYS A 79 7.04 -1.70 -19.32
C LYS A 79 6.13 -2.87 -19.02
N SER A 80 5.58 -3.52 -20.03
CA SER A 80 4.65 -4.62 -19.86
C SER A 80 4.99 -5.81 -20.73
N ASN A 81 4.98 -7.00 -20.12
CA ASN A 81 4.93 -8.29 -20.81
C ASN A 81 3.64 -9.05 -20.41
N ALA A 82 2.56 -8.30 -20.12
CA ALA A 82 1.25 -8.82 -19.77
C ALA A 82 0.15 -8.08 -20.56
N ALA A 83 -0.56 -8.77 -21.42
CA ALA A 83 -1.60 -8.15 -22.27
C ALA A 83 -2.72 -7.46 -21.49
N ALA A 84 -3.02 -7.94 -20.27
CA ALA A 84 -4.06 -7.37 -19.41
C ALA A 84 -3.70 -5.99 -18.83
N LEU A 85 -2.43 -5.62 -18.79
CA LEU A 85 -1.93 -4.36 -18.22
C LEU A 85 -0.97 -3.68 -19.18
N PRO A 86 -1.44 -3.01 -20.23
CA PRO A 86 -0.60 -2.29 -21.17
C PRO A 86 0.19 -1.15 -20.51
N GLU A 87 1.26 -0.74 -21.15
CA GLU A 87 2.02 0.45 -20.73
C GLU A 87 1.10 1.68 -20.65
N GLY A 88 1.35 2.53 -19.67
CA GLY A 88 0.50 3.69 -19.36
C GLY A 88 -0.65 3.40 -18.38
N THR A 89 -1.01 2.13 -18.13
CA THR A 89 -2.05 1.79 -17.15
C THR A 89 -1.64 2.23 -15.74
N LEU A 90 -2.52 2.91 -15.02
CA LEU A 90 -2.33 3.22 -13.60
C LEU A 90 -2.85 2.05 -12.77
N VAL A 91 -2.05 1.60 -11.80
CA VAL A 91 -2.35 0.40 -11.01
C VAL A 91 -2.13 0.62 -9.52
N LEU A 92 -2.96 -0.02 -8.72
CA LEU A 92 -2.80 -0.22 -7.28
C LEU A 92 -2.13 -1.57 -7.03
N HIS A 93 -1.13 -1.61 -6.15
CA HIS A 93 -0.41 -2.82 -5.76
C HIS A 93 0.21 -2.68 -4.36
N MET A 94 0.91 -3.72 -3.85
CA MET A 94 1.47 -3.74 -2.49
C MET A 94 2.99 -3.56 -2.41
N LEU A 95 3.68 -3.23 -3.50
CA LEU A 95 5.12 -3.02 -3.53
C LEU A 95 5.47 -1.52 -3.47
N GLY A 96 5.07 -0.85 -2.40
CA GLY A 96 5.49 0.51 -2.05
C GLY A 96 6.94 0.59 -1.57
N PHE A 97 7.36 1.73 -1.04
CA PHE A 97 8.69 2.02 -0.52
C PHE A 97 9.82 1.80 -1.53
N ARG A 98 9.55 2.01 -2.83
CA ARG A 98 10.53 1.93 -3.94
C ARG A 98 10.10 2.76 -5.12
N ASP A 99 11.08 3.20 -5.94
CA ASP A 99 10.79 3.98 -7.14
C ASP A 99 10.08 3.13 -8.20
N TYR A 100 10.56 1.89 -8.39
CA TYR A 100 10.04 0.96 -9.38
C TYR A 100 9.79 -0.42 -8.77
N ALA A 101 8.71 -1.06 -9.20
CA ALA A 101 8.34 -2.42 -8.80
C ALA A 101 8.15 -3.30 -10.03
N ILE A 102 8.71 -4.52 -10.01
CA ILE A 102 8.32 -5.60 -10.93
C ILE A 102 7.35 -6.49 -10.19
N LEU A 103 6.21 -6.77 -10.79
CA LEU A 103 5.19 -7.61 -10.20
C LEU A 103 4.45 -8.42 -11.27
N ASP A 104 3.89 -9.54 -10.87
CA ASP A 104 2.94 -10.29 -11.68
C ASP A 104 1.70 -9.41 -11.92
N ALA A 105 1.20 -9.36 -13.15
CA ALA A 105 0.05 -8.53 -13.51
C ALA A 105 -1.19 -8.84 -12.68
N ARG A 106 -1.33 -10.07 -12.15
CA ARG A 106 -2.43 -10.46 -11.25
C ARG A 106 -2.35 -9.81 -9.87
N GLN A 107 -1.19 -9.26 -9.49
CA GLN A 107 -0.98 -8.55 -8.22
C GLN A 107 -1.20 -7.04 -8.34
N ALA A 108 -1.54 -6.57 -9.52
CA ALA A 108 -1.82 -5.18 -9.83
C ALA A 108 -3.29 -5.00 -10.24
N THR A 109 -3.98 -4.09 -9.58
CA THR A 109 -5.36 -3.74 -9.89
C THR A 109 -5.39 -2.44 -10.68
N PRO A 110 -5.88 -2.42 -11.92
CA PRO A 110 -6.09 -1.18 -12.65
C PRO A 110 -7.01 -0.25 -11.88
N ILE A 111 -6.72 1.04 -11.89
CA ILE A 111 -7.57 2.06 -11.30
C ILE A 111 -8.03 3.06 -12.36
N ASP A 112 -9.23 3.59 -12.19
CA ASP A 112 -9.86 4.54 -13.11
C ASP A 112 -9.65 5.98 -12.62
N GLU A 113 -8.77 6.72 -13.29
CA GLU A 113 -8.50 8.13 -12.98
C GLU A 113 -9.68 9.06 -13.30
N THR A 114 -10.65 8.60 -14.08
CA THR A 114 -11.87 9.38 -14.38
C THR A 114 -12.88 9.32 -13.25
N LEU A 115 -12.88 8.26 -12.47
CA LEU A 115 -13.76 8.06 -11.32
C LEU A 115 -13.33 8.90 -10.12
N ALA A 116 -12.01 8.88 -9.80
CA ALA A 116 -11.47 9.60 -8.66
C ALA A 116 -9.96 9.84 -8.80
N ALA A 117 -9.44 10.82 -8.06
CA ALA A 117 -8.01 11.05 -8.00
C ALA A 117 -7.28 9.81 -7.44
N PRO A 118 -6.07 9.49 -7.94
CA PRO A 118 -5.34 8.27 -7.55
C PRO A 118 -5.18 8.09 -6.04
N SER A 119 -4.98 9.17 -5.28
CA SER A 119 -4.85 9.10 -3.82
C SER A 119 -6.07 8.52 -3.10
N HIS A 120 -7.27 8.66 -3.66
CA HIS A 120 -8.50 8.10 -3.08
C HIS A 120 -8.49 6.57 -3.06
N TYR A 121 -7.79 5.91 -3.99
CA TYR A 121 -7.65 4.45 -4.04
C TYR A 121 -6.74 3.89 -2.92
N LEU A 122 -5.93 4.75 -2.27
CA LEU A 122 -5.19 4.41 -1.05
C LEU A 122 -5.96 4.82 0.22
N GLY A 123 -7.09 5.50 0.09
CA GLY A 123 -7.94 6.01 1.17
C GLY A 123 -9.36 5.47 1.11
N VAL A 124 -10.31 6.36 0.79
CA VAL A 124 -11.76 6.08 0.82
C VAL A 124 -12.21 4.98 -0.15
N LEU A 125 -11.59 4.85 -1.32
CA LEU A 125 -11.83 3.76 -2.28
C LEU A 125 -10.90 2.55 -2.06
N GLY A 126 -10.10 2.56 -1.02
CA GLY A 126 -9.18 1.48 -0.66
C GLY A 126 -9.58 0.77 0.63
N VAL A 127 -8.58 0.12 1.26
CA VAL A 127 -8.77 -0.66 2.49
C VAL A 127 -9.36 0.18 3.62
N THR A 128 -9.00 1.46 3.73
CA THR A 128 -9.47 2.36 4.78
C THR A 128 -10.97 2.60 4.70
N GLY A 129 -11.47 2.89 3.49
CA GLY A 129 -12.91 3.07 3.26
C GLY A 129 -13.68 1.77 3.39
N LEU A 130 -13.14 0.66 2.86
CA LEU A 130 -13.75 -0.66 3.02
C LEU A 130 -13.85 -1.05 4.51
N THR A 131 -12.84 -0.72 5.32
CA THR A 131 -12.85 -0.97 6.77
C THR A 131 -13.95 -0.15 7.46
N ALA A 132 -14.10 1.13 7.11
CA ALA A 132 -15.18 1.97 7.64
C ALA A 132 -16.55 1.41 7.24
N TYR A 133 -16.73 1.12 5.96
CA TYR A 133 -17.98 0.60 5.42
C TYR A 133 -18.39 -0.72 6.09
N ALA A 134 -17.51 -1.73 6.05
CA ALA A 134 -17.80 -3.04 6.67
C ALA A 134 -18.00 -2.93 8.20
N GLY A 135 -17.23 -2.07 8.85
CA GLY A 135 -17.39 -1.81 10.29
C GLY A 135 -18.77 -1.28 10.64
N LEU A 136 -19.32 -0.39 9.83
CA LEU A 136 -20.63 0.21 10.08
C LEU A 136 -21.79 -0.70 9.61
N THR A 137 -21.67 -1.30 8.42
CA THR A 137 -22.78 -2.04 7.81
C THR A 137 -22.84 -3.49 8.31
N ASP A 138 -21.71 -4.19 8.33
CA ASP A 138 -21.70 -5.64 8.62
C ASP A 138 -21.50 -5.91 10.11
N VAL A 139 -20.59 -5.17 10.76
CA VAL A 139 -20.25 -5.43 12.16
C VAL A 139 -21.19 -4.70 13.11
N ALA A 140 -21.32 -3.38 12.99
CA ALA A 140 -22.21 -2.57 13.84
C ALA A 140 -23.68 -2.67 13.43
N GLN A 141 -23.96 -3.02 12.17
CA GLN A 141 -25.32 -3.07 11.61
C GLN A 141 -26.10 -1.78 11.84
N LEU A 142 -25.40 -0.64 11.69
CA LEU A 142 -25.91 0.70 11.95
C LEU A 142 -27.16 0.98 11.12
N LYS A 143 -28.20 1.53 11.77
CA LYS A 143 -29.52 1.83 11.18
C LYS A 143 -29.77 3.32 11.15
N SER A 144 -30.62 3.75 10.23
CA SER A 144 -31.06 5.15 10.18
C SER A 144 -31.68 5.59 11.50
N GLY A 145 -31.27 6.77 11.99
CA GLY A 145 -31.74 7.37 13.25
C GLY A 145 -30.93 6.98 14.48
N GLU A 146 -29.96 6.06 14.37
CA GLU A 146 -29.06 5.72 15.47
C GLU A 146 -27.95 6.77 15.64
N THR A 147 -27.41 6.88 16.85
CA THR A 147 -26.25 7.73 17.16
C THR A 147 -24.99 6.89 17.22
N MET A 148 -23.98 7.31 16.48
CA MET A 148 -22.68 6.64 16.42
C MET A 148 -21.62 7.46 17.18
N PHE A 149 -20.75 6.77 17.93
CA PHE A 149 -19.53 7.33 18.50
C PHE A 149 -18.29 6.76 17.79
N VAL A 150 -17.42 7.66 17.32
CA VAL A 150 -16.16 7.28 16.64
C VAL A 150 -14.99 7.77 17.47
N SER A 151 -14.27 6.86 18.15
CA SER A 151 -13.19 7.19 19.09
C SER A 151 -11.96 7.81 18.41
N ALA A 152 -11.70 7.51 17.15
CA ALA A 152 -10.59 8.03 16.36
C ALA A 152 -11.09 8.83 15.14
N GLY A 153 -12.01 9.75 15.33
CA GLY A 153 -12.70 10.51 14.28
C GLY A 153 -11.78 11.33 13.36
N ALA A 154 -10.56 11.67 13.80
CA ALA A 154 -9.56 12.32 12.96
C ALA A 154 -8.58 11.33 12.28
N GLY A 155 -8.69 10.04 12.55
CA GLY A 155 -7.88 9.00 11.92
C GLY A 155 -8.37 8.63 10.51
N ALA A 156 -7.57 7.87 9.77
CA ALA A 156 -7.88 7.51 8.38
C ALA A 156 -9.22 6.76 8.22
N VAL A 157 -9.49 5.76 9.06
CA VAL A 157 -10.77 5.03 9.05
C VAL A 157 -11.87 5.88 9.71
N GLY A 158 -11.56 6.52 10.85
CA GLY A 158 -12.55 7.26 11.63
C GLY A 158 -13.14 8.46 10.88
N SER A 159 -12.32 9.20 10.14
CA SER A 159 -12.79 10.34 9.33
C SER A 159 -13.67 9.93 8.14
N ILE A 160 -13.55 8.69 7.68
CA ILE A 160 -14.42 8.15 6.63
C ILE A 160 -15.72 7.62 7.24
N ALA A 161 -15.64 7.06 8.45
CA ALA A 161 -16.81 6.52 9.15
C ALA A 161 -17.77 7.62 9.61
N GLY A 162 -17.25 8.80 10.05
CA GLY A 162 -18.05 9.97 10.44
C GLY A 162 -18.61 10.75 9.27
#